data_82ab5fa85e44916d54853b2af1b5fe63
#
_entry.id   82ab5fa85e44916d54853b2af1b5fe63
#
_cell.length_a   1.000
_cell.length_b   1.000
_cell.length_c   1.000
_cell.angle_alpha   90.00
_cell.angle_beta   90.00
_cell.angle_gamma   90.00
#
_symmetry.space_group_name_H-M   'P 1'
#
loop_
_entity.id
_entity.type
_entity.pdbx_description
1 polymer ?
#
loop_
_entity_poly.entity_id
_entity_poly.type
_entity_poly.pdbx_seq_one_letter_code
_entity_poly.pdbx_strand_id
1 'polypeptide(L)'
;VYTVFIQLLANTEKNMFKQDIKRIGWACKYLHPDQTQKTKILEELQRPLTERATTVAWLNRQTRDVAEQRLWDIMVHNSAAAKRLVEYVGTLIPELRMVRLGSNQLPCATHADWSYFWTRSDVVAYCDTHYRKVGDAARALDVRISMHPGQFVVLASDNPEIVNRSIAEFEYHANLIRWMGYGQKFQDFKCNVHIAGREGPAGIKRALQRLSTEARNCITIENDENKWGIEDSLELSKDLALVLDIHHHWCREGEYILPSDDRFKRVIDSWRGIRPAIHYSVSRADVLDGHSDSVRPNMPTLLAQGYKKGKLRAHSDFMWNHAVNDWALEFSPHADIMVESKMKNLSCERLHEHAQQKTKVARPTGVSNSDAGMHVRNVRRGCIRAKT
;
A
#
# COMPACT_ATOMS: atom_id res chain seq x y z
N VAL A 1 24.92 -29.41 -27.95
CA VAL A 1 23.53 -28.90 -28.03
C VAL A 1 22.82 -29.10 -26.68
N TYR A 2 22.91 -30.27 -26.05
CA TYR A 2 22.28 -30.58 -24.74
C TYR A 2 22.81 -29.71 -23.59
N THR A 3 24.11 -29.42 -23.57
CA THR A 3 24.76 -28.62 -22.51
C THR A 3 24.34 -27.12 -22.59
N VAL A 4 24.11 -26.59 -23.79
CA VAL A 4 23.63 -25.22 -23.99
C VAL A 4 22.16 -25.08 -23.59
N PHE A 5 21.36 -26.12 -23.81
CA PHE A 5 19.94 -26.14 -23.43
C PHE A 5 19.74 -26.18 -21.90
N ILE A 6 20.57 -26.97 -21.19
CA ILE A 6 20.56 -27.04 -19.71
C ILE A 6 21.08 -25.71 -19.13
N GLN A 7 22.06 -25.07 -19.76
CA GLN A 7 22.56 -23.76 -19.32
C GLN A 7 21.57 -22.62 -19.58
N LEU A 8 20.78 -22.69 -20.66
CA LEU A 8 19.68 -21.77 -20.95
C LEU A 8 18.52 -21.96 -19.98
N LEU A 9 18.13 -23.19 -19.63
CA LEU A 9 17.11 -23.48 -18.62
C LEU A 9 17.57 -23.03 -17.24
N ALA A 10 18.81 -23.33 -16.84
CA ALA A 10 19.37 -22.91 -15.56
C ALA A 10 19.54 -21.35 -15.48
N ASN A 11 19.78 -20.67 -16.59
CA ASN A 11 19.82 -19.21 -16.64
C ASN A 11 18.41 -18.58 -16.63
N THR A 12 17.42 -19.26 -17.24
CA THR A 12 15.99 -18.83 -17.14
C THR A 12 15.46 -19.04 -15.74
N GLU A 13 15.76 -20.15 -15.08
CA GLU A 13 15.42 -20.35 -13.67
C GLU A 13 16.19 -19.40 -12.75
N LYS A 14 17.49 -19.10 -13.00
CA LYS A 14 18.25 -18.12 -12.22
C LYS A 14 17.72 -16.69 -12.34
N ASN A 15 17.13 -16.32 -13.47
CA ASN A 15 16.49 -15.01 -13.64
C ASN A 15 15.06 -14.94 -13.08
N MET A 16 14.39 -16.07 -12.87
CA MET A 16 13.03 -16.12 -12.32
C MET A 16 12.96 -15.76 -10.82
N PHE A 17 14.08 -15.76 -10.09
CA PHE A 17 14.11 -15.51 -8.64
C PHE A 17 14.71 -14.17 -8.20
N LYS A 18 15.06 -13.29 -9.14
CA LYS A 18 15.39 -11.92 -8.77
C LYS A 18 14.07 -11.13 -8.68
N GLN A 19 13.44 -11.16 -7.51
CA GLN A 19 12.31 -10.28 -7.22
C GLN A 19 12.79 -8.83 -7.30
N ASP A 20 12.45 -8.15 -8.38
CA ASP A 20 12.79 -6.73 -8.59
C ASP A 20 11.75 -5.87 -7.85
N ILE A 21 11.80 -5.93 -6.51
CA ILE A 21 10.91 -5.17 -5.65
C ILE A 21 11.31 -3.69 -5.75
N LYS A 22 10.40 -2.88 -6.29
CA LYS A 22 10.60 -1.43 -6.30
C LYS A 22 10.11 -0.82 -4.98
N ARG A 23 8.85 -1.12 -4.58
CA ARG A 23 8.30 -0.65 -3.29
C ARG A 23 7.26 -1.61 -2.74
N ILE A 24 7.32 -1.80 -1.42
CA ILE A 24 6.27 -2.38 -0.58
C ILE A 24 5.91 -1.31 0.46
N GLY A 25 4.62 -0.98 0.60
CA GLY A 25 4.16 0.05 1.52
C GLY A 25 3.00 -0.40 2.38
N TRP A 26 2.63 0.45 3.35
CA TRP A 26 1.52 0.20 4.27
C TRP A 26 0.52 1.35 4.33
N ALA A 27 -0.63 1.10 5.00
CA ALA A 27 -1.74 2.03 5.06
C ALA A 27 -1.88 2.71 6.41
N CYS A 28 -1.93 4.03 6.39
CA CYS A 28 -2.47 4.99 7.34
C CYS A 28 -1.68 5.18 8.65
N LYS A 29 -1.58 4.18 9.51
CA LYS A 29 -1.02 4.35 10.85
C LYS A 29 0.39 3.76 10.95
N TYR A 30 1.26 4.46 11.64
CA TYR A 30 2.51 3.91 12.13
C TYR A 30 2.25 3.16 13.44
N LEU A 31 2.85 1.98 13.58
CA LEU A 31 2.89 1.20 14.81
C LEU A 31 4.32 1.12 15.32
N HIS A 32 4.49 1.34 16.63
CA HIS A 32 5.78 1.19 17.27
C HIS A 32 6.23 -0.28 17.20
N PRO A 33 7.53 -0.59 16.97
CA PRO A 33 8.00 -1.97 16.85
C PRO A 33 7.74 -2.84 18.08
N ASP A 34 7.90 -2.28 19.26
CA ASP A 34 7.63 -2.98 20.52
C ASP A 34 6.15 -2.86 20.90
N GLN A 35 5.35 -3.84 20.44
CA GLN A 35 3.91 -3.93 20.71
C GLN A 35 3.60 -4.54 22.10
N THR A 36 4.60 -4.89 22.90
CA THR A 36 4.42 -5.42 24.26
C THR A 36 4.16 -4.32 25.30
N GLN A 37 4.40 -3.06 24.93
CA GLN A 37 4.18 -1.91 25.79
C GLN A 37 2.68 -1.71 26.09
N LYS A 38 2.39 -1.07 27.24
CA LYS A 38 1.01 -0.69 27.60
C LYS A 38 0.43 0.25 26.54
N THR A 39 -0.86 0.11 26.24
CA THR A 39 -1.58 0.88 25.22
C THR A 39 -1.33 2.39 25.30
N LYS A 40 -1.36 2.97 26.53
CA LYS A 40 -1.11 4.40 26.73
C LYS A 40 0.30 4.83 26.29
N ILE A 41 1.30 3.99 26.56
CA ILE A 41 2.69 4.23 26.13
C ILE A 41 2.80 4.14 24.62
N LEU A 42 2.18 3.11 24.01
CA LEU A 42 2.13 2.97 22.54
C LEU A 42 1.47 4.19 21.87
N GLU A 43 0.36 4.66 22.39
CA GLU A 43 -0.30 5.87 21.90
C GLU A 43 0.61 7.10 21.97
N GLU A 44 1.36 7.28 23.05
CA GLU A 44 2.32 8.38 23.19
C GLU A 44 3.47 8.28 22.20
N LEU A 45 4.05 7.09 22.02
CA LEU A 45 5.16 6.85 21.09
C LEU A 45 4.72 7.01 19.62
N GLN A 46 3.50 6.60 19.29
CA GLN A 46 2.96 6.66 17.93
C GLN A 46 2.36 8.03 17.57
N ARG A 47 1.96 8.82 18.57
CA ARG A 47 1.28 10.11 18.39
C ARG A 47 2.00 11.08 17.45
N PRO A 48 3.33 11.22 17.48
CA PRO A 48 4.03 12.14 16.58
C PRO A 48 3.86 11.82 15.09
N LEU A 49 3.57 10.56 14.75
CA LEU A 49 3.45 10.05 13.36
C LEU A 49 2.00 9.68 12.99
N THR A 50 1.05 9.94 13.88
CA THR A 50 -0.35 9.52 13.69
C THR A 50 -1.28 10.72 13.72
N GLU A 51 -2.20 10.77 12.77
CA GLU A 51 -3.24 11.80 12.72
C GLU A 51 -4.18 11.72 13.92
N ARG A 52 -4.72 12.87 14.31
CA ARG A 52 -5.79 13.02 15.29
C ARG A 52 -7.12 13.25 14.60
N ALA A 53 -8.19 12.84 15.26
CA ALA A 53 -9.54 13.06 14.81
C ALA A 53 -10.40 13.73 15.90
N THR A 54 -11.56 14.19 15.51
CA THR A 54 -12.66 14.58 16.39
C THR A 54 -13.97 14.15 15.76
N THR A 55 -15.07 14.28 16.48
CA THR A 55 -16.39 13.93 15.97
C THR A 55 -17.30 15.16 15.93
N VAL A 56 -18.21 15.18 14.98
CA VAL A 56 -19.27 16.21 14.91
C VAL A 56 -20.02 16.32 16.24
N ALA A 57 -20.33 15.18 16.86
CA ALA A 57 -21.05 15.15 18.14
C ALA A 57 -20.25 15.82 19.28
N TRP A 58 -18.92 15.72 19.26
CA TRP A 58 -18.08 16.43 20.23
C TRP A 58 -18.09 17.93 19.92
N LEU A 59 -17.84 18.32 18.68
CA LEU A 59 -17.79 19.72 18.25
C LEU A 59 -19.11 20.45 18.55
N ASN A 60 -20.24 19.83 18.26
CA ASN A 60 -21.57 20.44 18.47
C ASN A 60 -21.97 20.61 19.96
N ARG A 61 -21.23 19.98 20.88
CA ARG A 61 -21.42 20.18 22.32
C ARG A 61 -20.56 21.29 22.92
N GLN A 62 -19.66 21.86 22.16
CA GLN A 62 -18.79 22.94 22.60
C GLN A 62 -19.33 24.32 22.19
N THR A 63 -18.78 25.37 22.78
CA THR A 63 -18.89 26.71 22.19
C THR A 63 -18.16 26.72 20.85
N ARG A 64 -18.55 27.64 19.96
CA ARG A 64 -17.96 27.77 18.64
C ARG A 64 -16.45 27.94 18.71
N ASP A 65 -15.99 28.85 19.56
CA ASP A 65 -14.56 29.16 19.72
C ASP A 65 -13.75 27.93 20.17
N VAL A 66 -14.29 27.16 21.13
CA VAL A 66 -13.63 25.91 21.60
C VAL A 66 -13.60 24.86 20.51
N ALA A 67 -14.65 24.71 19.74
CA ALA A 67 -14.71 23.76 18.63
C ALA A 67 -13.75 24.16 17.48
N GLU A 68 -13.72 25.44 17.09
CA GLU A 68 -12.81 25.96 16.05
C GLU A 68 -11.35 25.84 16.50
N GLN A 69 -11.04 26.16 17.76
CA GLN A 69 -9.67 25.95 18.30
C GLN A 69 -9.26 24.48 18.26
N ARG A 70 -10.18 23.57 18.57
CA ARG A 70 -9.93 22.12 18.46
C ARG A 70 -9.63 21.68 17.03
N LEU A 71 -10.36 22.19 16.04
CA LEU A 71 -10.12 21.91 14.64
C LEU A 71 -8.76 22.46 14.19
N TRP A 72 -8.42 23.68 14.63
CA TRP A 72 -7.12 24.30 14.39
C TRP A 72 -5.96 23.46 14.96
N ASP A 73 -6.06 23.06 16.22
CA ASP A 73 -5.03 22.26 16.89
C ASP A 73 -4.83 20.90 16.22
N ILE A 74 -5.92 20.28 15.71
CA ILE A 74 -5.86 19.03 14.96
C ILE A 74 -5.17 19.26 13.61
N MET A 75 -5.50 20.30 12.88
CA MET A 75 -4.87 20.67 11.60
C MET A 75 -3.36 20.86 11.76
N VAL A 76 -2.95 21.62 12.77
CA VAL A 76 -1.53 21.86 13.10
C VAL A 76 -0.82 20.55 13.42
N HIS A 77 -1.44 19.70 14.23
CA HIS A 77 -0.87 18.41 14.58
C HIS A 77 -0.77 17.48 13.35
N ASN A 78 -1.85 17.37 12.57
CA ASN A 78 -1.96 16.39 11.47
C ASN A 78 -1.00 16.73 10.32
N SER A 79 -0.88 18.00 9.94
CA SER A 79 0.08 18.42 8.91
C SER A 79 1.53 18.12 9.34
N ALA A 80 1.85 18.37 10.62
CA ALA A 80 3.16 18.05 11.17
C ALA A 80 3.38 16.51 11.31
N ALA A 81 2.36 15.75 11.69
CA ALA A 81 2.43 14.30 11.78
C ALA A 81 2.62 13.65 10.40
N ALA A 82 1.88 14.10 9.38
CA ALA A 82 2.05 13.64 8.01
C ALA A 82 3.48 13.88 7.50
N LYS A 83 4.04 15.07 7.76
CA LYS A 83 5.43 15.38 7.40
C LYS A 83 6.40 14.43 8.09
N ARG A 84 6.31 14.27 9.42
CA ARG A 84 7.19 13.37 10.17
C ARG A 84 7.05 11.92 9.74
N LEU A 85 5.83 11.47 9.38
CA LEU A 85 5.62 10.12 8.86
C LEU A 85 6.36 9.93 7.53
N VAL A 86 6.26 10.88 6.61
CA VAL A 86 6.99 10.85 5.33
C VAL A 86 8.51 10.86 5.56
N GLU A 87 8.99 11.70 6.48
CA GLU A 87 10.42 11.75 6.84
C GLU A 87 10.91 10.43 7.44
N TYR A 88 10.12 9.82 8.33
CA TYR A 88 10.42 8.49 8.87
C TYR A 88 10.50 7.44 7.76
N VAL A 89 9.51 7.39 6.86
CA VAL A 89 9.51 6.46 5.73
C VAL A 89 10.71 6.71 4.82
N GLY A 90 11.14 7.95 4.65
CA GLY A 90 12.34 8.33 3.91
C GLY A 90 13.65 7.80 4.52
N THR A 91 13.68 7.49 5.83
CA THR A 91 14.85 6.85 6.47
C THR A 91 14.95 5.36 6.20
N LEU A 92 13.87 4.73 5.71
CA LEU A 92 13.86 3.31 5.40
C LEU A 92 14.64 3.01 4.11
N ILE A 93 14.91 1.74 3.88
CA ILE A 93 15.48 1.29 2.60
C ILE A 93 14.54 1.62 1.44
N PRO A 94 15.07 1.80 0.22
CA PRO A 94 14.26 2.23 -0.93
C PRO A 94 13.01 1.39 -1.17
N GLU A 95 13.09 0.09 -0.97
CA GLU A 95 12.00 -0.87 -1.17
C GLU A 95 10.84 -0.69 -0.16
N LEU A 96 11.06 0.03 0.94
CA LEU A 96 10.02 0.33 1.94
C LEU A 96 9.56 1.80 1.91
N ARG A 97 10.00 2.60 0.92
CA ARG A 97 9.63 4.03 0.82
C ARG A 97 8.28 4.23 0.14
N MET A 98 7.24 3.64 0.71
CA MET A 98 5.86 3.87 0.28
C MET A 98 4.90 3.85 1.47
N VAL A 99 4.01 4.84 1.56
CA VAL A 99 3.01 4.93 2.60
C VAL A 99 1.71 5.57 2.11
N ARG A 100 0.58 5.06 2.55
CA ARG A 100 -0.73 5.68 2.37
C ARG A 100 -1.03 6.56 3.58
N LEU A 101 -1.19 7.87 3.37
CA LEU A 101 -1.58 8.81 4.41
C LEU A 101 -3.02 8.55 4.85
N GLY A 102 -3.33 8.82 6.11
CA GLY A 102 -4.70 8.70 6.61
C GLY A 102 -5.63 9.76 6.02
N SER A 103 -6.92 9.48 5.99
CA SER A 103 -7.95 10.34 5.39
C SER A 103 -8.46 11.44 6.32
N ASN A 104 -8.22 11.34 7.65
CA ASN A 104 -8.72 12.31 8.62
C ASN A 104 -7.76 13.48 8.86
N GLN A 105 -7.04 13.92 7.81
CA GLN A 105 -6.12 15.04 7.92
C GLN A 105 -6.81 16.32 8.42
N LEU A 106 -8.01 16.61 7.91
CA LEU A 106 -8.88 17.70 8.31
C LEU A 106 -10.26 17.12 8.68
N PRO A 107 -10.50 16.77 9.95
CA PRO A 107 -11.71 16.06 10.35
C PRO A 107 -12.97 16.91 10.14
N CYS A 108 -14.06 16.26 9.74
CA CYS A 108 -15.35 16.88 9.45
C CYS A 108 -15.31 17.91 8.30
N ALA A 109 -14.31 17.82 7.38
CA ALA A 109 -14.11 18.81 6.31
C ALA A 109 -15.31 18.93 5.36
N THR A 110 -16.06 17.85 5.16
CA THR A 110 -17.22 17.80 4.28
C THR A 110 -18.55 17.84 5.03
N HIS A 111 -18.53 17.97 6.37
CA HIS A 111 -19.75 18.04 7.16
C HIS A 111 -20.38 19.43 7.11
N ALA A 112 -21.70 19.50 6.89
CA ALA A 112 -22.42 20.76 6.69
C ALA A 112 -22.18 21.80 7.82
N ASP A 113 -22.11 21.36 9.07
CA ASP A 113 -21.94 22.25 10.23
C ASP A 113 -20.51 22.81 10.34
N TRP A 114 -19.50 22.13 9.77
CA TRP A 114 -18.09 22.43 10.03
C TRP A 114 -17.25 22.68 8.79
N SER A 115 -17.78 22.47 7.58
CA SER A 115 -17.07 22.69 6.32
C SER A 115 -16.61 24.15 6.13
N TYR A 116 -17.38 25.12 6.64
CA TYR A 116 -17.02 26.54 6.59
C TYR A 116 -15.65 26.84 7.22
N PHE A 117 -15.29 26.13 8.30
CA PHE A 117 -14.00 26.33 8.98
C PHE A 117 -12.82 26.08 8.03
N TRP A 118 -12.93 25.03 7.23
CA TRP A 118 -11.89 24.62 6.29
C TRP A 118 -11.78 25.48 5.04
N THR A 119 -12.74 26.38 4.82
CA THR A 119 -12.72 27.36 3.72
C THR A 119 -12.27 28.74 4.16
N ARG A 120 -11.98 28.96 5.43
CA ARG A 120 -11.42 30.20 5.95
C ARG A 120 -10.08 30.50 5.32
N SER A 121 -9.80 31.75 4.98
CA SER A 121 -8.56 32.15 4.30
C SER A 121 -7.29 31.86 5.11
N ASP A 122 -7.35 32.03 6.44
CA ASP A 122 -6.25 31.72 7.35
C ASP A 122 -5.97 30.21 7.42
N VAL A 123 -7.02 29.37 7.45
CA VAL A 123 -6.94 27.91 7.46
C VAL A 123 -6.37 27.39 6.13
N VAL A 124 -6.89 27.90 5.00
CA VAL A 124 -6.40 27.53 3.66
C VAL A 124 -4.93 27.92 3.49
N ALA A 125 -4.53 29.13 3.89
CA ALA A 125 -3.13 29.57 3.83
C ALA A 125 -2.20 28.69 4.70
N TYR A 126 -2.67 28.30 5.89
CA TYR A 126 -1.95 27.37 6.74
C TYR A 126 -1.78 26.01 6.06
N CYS A 127 -2.86 25.44 5.53
CA CYS A 127 -2.84 24.15 4.83
C CYS A 127 -1.90 24.18 3.62
N ASP A 128 -2.00 25.19 2.76
CA ASP A 128 -1.12 25.31 1.59
C ASP A 128 0.36 25.35 1.99
N THR A 129 0.70 26.14 3.02
CA THR A 129 2.08 26.25 3.51
C THR A 129 2.60 24.93 4.11
N HIS A 130 1.78 24.22 4.91
CA HIS A 130 2.28 23.11 5.70
C HIS A 130 2.15 21.77 4.99
N TYR A 131 1.09 21.53 4.21
CA TYR A 131 1.00 20.33 3.37
C TYR A 131 1.95 20.38 2.19
N ARG A 132 2.33 21.59 1.69
CA ARG A 132 3.43 21.74 0.71
C ARG A 132 4.70 21.05 1.21
N LYS A 133 5.06 21.25 2.48
CA LYS A 133 6.24 20.65 3.09
C LYS A 133 6.16 19.12 3.16
N VAL A 134 4.94 18.53 3.26
CA VAL A 134 4.74 17.09 3.19
C VAL A 134 5.10 16.56 1.80
N GLY A 135 4.58 17.20 0.76
CA GLY A 135 4.87 16.83 -0.62
C GLY A 135 6.32 17.03 -1.01
N ASP A 136 6.94 18.15 -0.55
CA ASP A 136 8.37 18.42 -0.79
C ASP A 136 9.25 17.37 -0.13
N ALA A 137 8.96 16.98 1.11
CA ALA A 137 9.66 15.90 1.80
C ALA A 137 9.52 14.56 1.06
N ALA A 138 8.31 14.23 0.58
CA ALA A 138 8.07 13.00 -0.16
C ALA A 138 8.90 12.94 -1.45
N ARG A 139 8.95 14.05 -2.20
CA ARG A 139 9.78 14.15 -3.43
C ARG A 139 11.27 14.08 -3.12
N ALA A 140 11.74 14.82 -2.12
CA ALA A 140 13.15 14.87 -1.75
C ALA A 140 13.71 13.54 -1.25
N LEU A 141 12.87 12.72 -0.59
CA LEU A 141 13.25 11.45 0.02
C LEU A 141 12.88 10.23 -0.85
N ASP A 142 12.35 10.44 -2.06
CA ASP A 142 11.81 9.39 -2.94
C ASP A 142 10.78 8.49 -2.22
N VAL A 143 9.86 9.09 -1.47
CA VAL A 143 8.76 8.38 -0.79
C VAL A 143 7.52 8.45 -1.67
N ARG A 144 6.97 7.30 -2.06
CA ARG A 144 5.68 7.23 -2.74
C ARG A 144 4.56 7.37 -1.72
N ILE A 145 3.86 8.50 -1.75
CA ILE A 145 2.69 8.75 -0.92
C ILE A 145 1.40 8.55 -1.70
N SER A 146 0.34 8.17 -1.01
CA SER A 146 -0.99 7.99 -1.58
C SER A 146 -2.06 8.28 -0.53
N MET A 147 -3.32 8.37 -0.94
CA MET A 147 -4.49 8.45 -0.06
C MET A 147 -5.57 7.48 -0.49
N HIS A 148 -6.50 7.21 0.40
CA HIS A 148 -7.66 6.37 0.16
C HIS A 148 -8.82 6.90 1.01
N PRO A 149 -9.77 7.63 0.43
CA PRO A 149 -11.00 8.03 1.11
C PRO A 149 -11.71 6.85 1.75
N GLY A 150 -12.42 7.12 2.84
CA GLY A 150 -13.12 6.05 3.57
C GLY A 150 -14.18 5.34 2.72
N GLN A 151 -14.60 4.19 3.16
CA GLN A 151 -15.60 3.32 2.50
C GLN A 151 -16.96 3.97 2.23
N PHE A 152 -17.21 5.16 2.77
CA PHE A 152 -18.44 5.92 2.55
C PHE A 152 -18.43 6.73 1.24
N VAL A 153 -17.31 6.77 0.52
CA VAL A 153 -17.21 7.36 -0.82
C VAL A 153 -17.74 6.35 -1.83
N VAL A 154 -18.99 6.56 -2.25
CA VAL A 154 -19.72 5.67 -3.17
C VAL A 154 -20.12 6.48 -4.41
N LEU A 155 -19.15 6.69 -5.30
CA LEU A 155 -19.31 7.52 -6.52
C LEU A 155 -20.34 6.94 -7.52
N ALA A 156 -20.57 5.63 -7.49
CA ALA A 156 -21.54 4.94 -8.35
C ALA A 156 -22.85 4.58 -7.61
N SER A 157 -23.25 5.37 -6.62
CA SER A 157 -24.55 5.21 -5.98
C SER A 157 -25.68 5.59 -6.95
N ASP A 158 -26.83 4.88 -6.82
CA ASP A 158 -28.10 5.25 -7.45
C ASP A 158 -28.82 6.41 -6.72
N ASN A 159 -28.31 6.82 -5.55
CA ASN A 159 -28.81 7.97 -4.80
C ASN A 159 -27.94 9.22 -5.09
N PRO A 160 -28.52 10.28 -5.72
CA PRO A 160 -27.77 11.50 -6.06
C PRO A 160 -27.14 12.22 -4.86
N GLU A 161 -27.75 12.17 -3.68
CA GLU A 161 -27.22 12.80 -2.47
C GLU A 161 -25.96 12.07 -1.96
N ILE A 162 -25.94 10.74 -2.09
CA ILE A 162 -24.74 9.94 -1.76
C ILE A 162 -23.64 10.29 -2.74
N VAL A 163 -23.93 10.39 -4.04
CA VAL A 163 -22.97 10.80 -5.05
C VAL A 163 -22.43 12.20 -4.76
N ASN A 164 -23.29 13.17 -4.43
CA ASN A 164 -22.88 14.53 -4.08
C ASN A 164 -21.93 14.55 -2.90
N ARG A 165 -22.24 13.85 -1.83
CA ARG A 165 -21.35 13.73 -0.66
C ARG A 165 -20.04 13.03 -0.99
N SER A 166 -20.10 11.99 -1.82
CA SER A 166 -18.90 11.26 -2.26
C SER A 166 -17.97 12.11 -3.11
N ILE A 167 -18.53 12.95 -3.99
CA ILE A 167 -17.77 13.94 -4.77
C ILE A 167 -17.13 14.97 -3.83
N ALA A 168 -17.90 15.55 -2.90
CA ALA A 168 -17.37 16.51 -1.93
C ALA A 168 -16.22 15.92 -1.10
N GLU A 169 -16.37 14.68 -0.66
CA GLU A 169 -15.32 13.98 0.10
C GLU A 169 -14.08 13.69 -0.76
N PHE A 170 -14.26 13.32 -2.03
CA PHE A 170 -13.13 13.13 -2.94
C PHE A 170 -12.43 14.45 -3.27
N GLU A 171 -13.17 15.55 -3.49
CA GLU A 171 -12.62 16.89 -3.71
C GLU A 171 -11.87 17.43 -2.48
N TYR A 172 -12.30 17.09 -1.28
CA TYR A 172 -11.53 17.35 -0.07
C TYR A 172 -10.13 16.70 -0.14
N HIS A 173 -10.05 15.43 -0.55
CA HIS A 173 -8.76 14.77 -0.75
C HIS A 173 -7.96 15.41 -1.89
N ALA A 174 -8.60 15.80 -2.98
CA ALA A 174 -7.95 16.50 -4.08
C ALA A 174 -7.36 17.87 -3.63
N ASN A 175 -8.01 18.58 -2.70
CA ASN A 175 -7.46 19.78 -2.09
C ASN A 175 -6.19 19.51 -1.28
N LEU A 176 -6.18 18.47 -0.44
CA LEU A 176 -4.97 18.04 0.28
C LEU A 176 -3.82 17.71 -0.70
N ILE A 177 -4.14 16.96 -1.75
CA ILE A 177 -3.18 16.56 -2.81
C ILE A 177 -2.60 17.80 -3.51
N ARG A 178 -3.46 18.78 -3.83
CA ARG A 178 -3.06 20.06 -4.43
C ARG A 178 -2.13 20.86 -3.52
N TRP A 179 -2.44 20.98 -2.23
CA TRP A 179 -1.56 21.64 -1.25
C TRP A 179 -0.22 20.93 -1.11
N MET A 180 -0.17 19.60 -1.23
CA MET A 180 1.08 18.85 -1.28
C MET A 180 1.86 19.03 -2.59
N GLY A 181 1.30 19.75 -3.58
CA GLY A 181 1.94 20.04 -4.87
C GLY A 181 1.85 18.92 -5.89
N TYR A 182 0.79 18.12 -5.81
CA TYR A 182 0.44 17.07 -6.76
C TYR A 182 -0.90 17.38 -7.45
N GLY A 183 -1.38 16.46 -8.27
CA GLY A 183 -2.65 16.57 -9.00
C GLY A 183 -2.54 17.34 -10.32
N GLN A 184 -1.35 17.76 -10.72
CA GLN A 184 -1.13 18.52 -11.95
C GLN A 184 -1.01 17.64 -13.19
N LYS A 185 -0.62 16.38 -13.01
CA LYS A 185 -0.43 15.42 -14.09
C LYS A 185 -1.14 14.11 -13.73
N PHE A 186 -1.51 13.35 -14.77
CA PHE A 186 -2.11 12.05 -14.61
C PHE A 186 -1.24 11.16 -13.69
N GLN A 187 -1.82 10.70 -12.60
CA GLN A 187 -1.23 9.81 -11.59
C GLN A 187 0.13 10.28 -11.02
N ASP A 188 0.36 11.60 -10.94
CA ASP A 188 1.47 12.14 -10.12
C ASP A 188 1.22 11.93 -8.62
N PHE A 189 -0.02 11.54 -8.26
CA PHE A 189 -0.43 11.07 -6.95
C PHE A 189 -1.57 10.04 -7.09
N LYS A 190 -1.60 9.01 -6.23
CA LYS A 190 -2.68 8.01 -6.20
C LYS A 190 -3.68 8.31 -5.09
N CYS A 191 -4.93 8.57 -5.44
CA CYS A 191 -6.06 8.64 -4.52
C CYS A 191 -7.09 7.55 -4.89
N ASN A 192 -7.13 6.49 -4.11
CA ASN A 192 -7.87 5.27 -4.46
C ASN A 192 -9.29 5.28 -3.91
N VAL A 193 -10.26 4.77 -4.66
CA VAL A 193 -11.61 4.45 -4.19
C VAL A 193 -12.07 3.11 -4.76
N HIS A 194 -12.93 2.41 -4.03
CA HIS A 194 -13.52 1.17 -4.52
C HIS A 194 -14.57 1.45 -5.61
N ILE A 195 -14.70 0.51 -6.53
CA ILE A 195 -15.81 0.50 -7.48
C ILE A 195 -17.09 0.04 -6.75
N ALA A 196 -17.68 0.95 -5.96
CA ALA A 196 -18.83 0.67 -5.11
C ALA A 196 -20.08 1.41 -5.60
N GLY A 197 -21.27 0.86 -5.25
CA GLY A 197 -22.57 1.43 -5.63
C GLY A 197 -23.29 0.60 -6.68
N ARG A 198 -24.58 0.89 -6.88
CA ARG A 198 -25.43 0.08 -7.77
C ARG A 198 -25.10 0.25 -9.24
N GLU A 199 -24.60 1.42 -9.62
CA GLU A 199 -24.42 1.80 -11.02
C GLU A 199 -23.06 1.44 -11.60
N GLY A 200 -22.14 0.94 -10.74
CA GLY A 200 -20.85 0.41 -11.18
C GLY A 200 -20.06 1.32 -12.12
N PRO A 201 -19.47 0.78 -13.21
CA PRO A 201 -18.66 1.56 -14.14
C PRO A 201 -19.38 2.78 -14.74
N ALA A 202 -20.66 2.64 -15.08
CA ALA A 202 -21.45 3.75 -15.63
C ALA A 202 -21.61 4.91 -14.63
N GLY A 203 -21.83 4.60 -13.34
CA GLY A 203 -21.91 5.58 -12.28
C GLY A 203 -20.57 6.30 -12.07
N ILE A 204 -19.47 5.57 -12.09
CA ILE A 204 -18.11 6.16 -12.01
C ILE A 204 -17.88 7.12 -13.18
N LYS A 205 -18.18 6.72 -14.43
CA LYS A 205 -18.02 7.61 -15.60
C LYS A 205 -18.79 8.92 -15.46
N ARG A 206 -20.02 8.87 -14.92
CA ARG A 206 -20.80 10.09 -14.65
C ARG A 206 -20.18 10.96 -13.55
N ALA A 207 -19.70 10.34 -12.47
CA ALA A 207 -19.06 11.05 -11.38
C ALA A 207 -17.76 11.75 -11.83
N LEU A 208 -16.94 11.10 -12.68
CA LEU A 208 -15.70 11.67 -13.22
C LEU A 208 -15.93 13.01 -13.93
N GLN A 209 -17.06 13.19 -14.63
CA GLN A 209 -17.37 14.45 -15.33
C GLN A 209 -17.58 15.63 -14.36
N ARG A 210 -17.85 15.34 -13.10
CA ARG A 210 -18.15 16.34 -12.06
C ARG A 210 -16.93 16.64 -11.17
N LEU A 211 -15.87 15.84 -11.27
CA LEU A 211 -14.64 16.01 -10.53
C LEU A 211 -13.77 17.11 -11.14
N SER A 212 -13.02 17.82 -10.30
CA SER A 212 -11.98 18.76 -10.72
C SER A 212 -10.90 18.08 -11.56
N THR A 213 -10.09 18.86 -12.27
CA THR A 213 -8.98 18.31 -13.07
C THR A 213 -7.98 17.56 -12.19
N GLU A 214 -7.64 18.13 -11.04
CA GLU A 214 -6.71 17.52 -10.09
C GLU A 214 -7.26 16.22 -9.50
N ALA A 215 -8.55 16.19 -9.16
CA ALA A 215 -9.23 14.97 -8.71
C ALA A 215 -9.17 13.87 -9.78
N ARG A 216 -9.48 14.22 -11.06
CA ARG A 216 -9.38 13.27 -12.18
C ARG A 216 -7.96 12.79 -12.45
N ASN A 217 -6.96 13.65 -12.23
CA ASN A 217 -5.56 13.25 -12.38
C ASN A 217 -5.11 12.23 -11.33
N CYS A 218 -5.72 12.22 -10.15
CA CYS A 218 -5.28 11.43 -9.00
C CYS A 218 -6.14 10.20 -8.72
N ILE A 219 -7.40 10.16 -9.19
CA ILE A 219 -8.32 9.07 -8.88
C ILE A 219 -7.83 7.75 -9.47
N THR A 220 -7.90 6.70 -8.65
CA THR A 220 -7.81 5.31 -9.10
C THR A 220 -9.04 4.54 -8.63
N ILE A 221 -9.44 3.55 -9.40
CA ILE A 221 -10.54 2.65 -9.04
C ILE A 221 -10.00 1.27 -8.75
N GLU A 222 -10.45 0.71 -7.63
CA GLU A 222 -10.12 -0.62 -7.15
C GLU A 222 -11.30 -1.56 -7.30
N ASN A 223 -11.04 -2.81 -7.76
CA ASN A 223 -12.04 -3.89 -7.77
C ASN A 223 -12.49 -4.25 -6.35
N ASP A 224 -13.76 -4.59 -6.24
CA ASP A 224 -14.35 -4.95 -4.95
C ASP A 224 -14.58 -6.46 -4.83
N GLU A 225 -14.67 -6.92 -3.60
CA GLU A 225 -14.80 -8.34 -3.28
C GLU A 225 -16.26 -8.86 -3.32
N ASN A 226 -17.24 -7.96 -3.53
CA ASN A 226 -18.66 -8.31 -3.46
C ASN A 226 -19.35 -8.26 -4.83
N LYS A 227 -19.41 -7.06 -5.44
CA LYS A 227 -20.28 -6.82 -6.60
C LYS A 227 -19.51 -6.59 -7.91
N TRP A 228 -18.52 -5.73 -7.88
CA TRP A 228 -17.83 -5.27 -9.08
C TRP A 228 -16.39 -5.76 -9.10
N GLY A 229 -16.11 -6.78 -9.89
CA GLY A 229 -14.80 -7.39 -10.00
C GLY A 229 -13.84 -6.62 -10.91
N ILE A 230 -12.73 -7.27 -11.25
CA ILE A 230 -11.72 -6.68 -12.11
C ILE A 230 -12.25 -6.45 -13.53
N GLU A 231 -13.07 -7.35 -14.07
CA GLU A 231 -13.63 -7.19 -15.42
C GLU A 231 -14.49 -5.93 -15.52
N ASP A 232 -15.32 -5.67 -14.50
CA ASP A 232 -16.14 -4.47 -14.43
C ASP A 232 -15.25 -3.21 -14.33
N SER A 233 -14.19 -3.26 -13.51
CA SER A 233 -13.24 -2.15 -13.39
C SER A 233 -12.51 -1.85 -14.69
N LEU A 234 -12.21 -2.88 -15.48
CA LEU A 234 -11.53 -2.74 -16.78
C LEU A 234 -12.33 -1.97 -17.83
N GLU A 235 -13.65 -1.78 -17.66
CA GLU A 235 -14.44 -0.88 -18.49
C GLU A 235 -14.04 0.60 -18.32
N LEU A 236 -13.33 0.93 -17.23
CA LEU A 236 -12.83 2.27 -16.89
C LEU A 236 -11.38 2.50 -17.31
N SER A 237 -10.68 1.49 -17.83
CA SER A 237 -9.23 1.51 -18.09
C SER A 237 -8.77 2.62 -19.03
N LYS A 238 -9.65 3.12 -19.91
CA LYS A 238 -9.36 4.25 -20.80
C LYS A 238 -9.53 5.61 -20.11
N ASP A 239 -10.33 5.67 -19.06
CA ASP A 239 -10.71 6.91 -18.40
C ASP A 239 -9.76 7.25 -17.25
N LEU A 240 -9.33 6.23 -16.45
CA LEU A 240 -8.52 6.39 -15.26
C LEU A 240 -7.61 5.18 -15.00
N ALA A 241 -6.69 5.31 -14.06
CA ALA A 241 -5.82 4.21 -13.64
C ALA A 241 -6.56 3.27 -12.67
N LEU A 242 -6.31 1.96 -12.81
CA LEU A 242 -6.94 0.91 -12.02
C LEU A 242 -5.98 0.34 -10.98
N VAL A 243 -6.50 0.01 -9.82
CA VAL A 243 -5.81 -0.75 -8.78
C VAL A 243 -6.40 -2.14 -8.75
N LEU A 244 -5.56 -3.15 -8.94
CA LEU A 244 -5.93 -4.54 -8.68
C LEU A 244 -5.68 -4.83 -7.20
N ASP A 245 -6.75 -5.04 -6.40
CA ASP A 245 -6.62 -5.75 -5.15
C ASP A 245 -6.73 -7.24 -5.43
N ILE A 246 -5.60 -7.94 -5.24
CA ILE A 246 -5.49 -9.37 -5.54
C ILE A 246 -6.23 -10.23 -4.53
N HIS A 247 -6.43 -9.74 -3.30
CA HIS A 247 -7.21 -10.44 -2.28
C HIS A 247 -8.71 -10.30 -2.51
N HIS A 248 -9.20 -9.10 -2.89
CA HIS A 248 -10.59 -8.90 -3.32
C HIS A 248 -10.93 -9.79 -4.51
N HIS A 249 -10.03 -9.87 -5.49
CA HIS A 249 -10.19 -10.76 -6.64
C HIS A 249 -10.31 -12.22 -6.19
N TRP A 250 -9.41 -12.70 -5.33
CA TRP A 250 -9.49 -14.05 -4.78
C TRP A 250 -10.80 -14.28 -3.98
N CYS A 251 -11.22 -13.31 -3.17
CA CYS A 251 -12.48 -13.42 -2.41
C CYS A 251 -13.70 -13.53 -3.32
N ARG A 252 -13.71 -12.78 -4.43
CA ARG A 252 -14.83 -12.72 -5.36
C ARG A 252 -14.85 -13.91 -6.31
N GLU A 253 -13.75 -14.12 -7.03
CA GLU A 253 -13.67 -15.10 -8.12
C GLU A 253 -13.20 -16.48 -7.66
N GLY A 254 -12.54 -16.58 -6.52
CA GLY A 254 -12.00 -17.84 -5.97
C GLY A 254 -10.72 -18.30 -6.64
N GLU A 255 -10.10 -17.46 -7.48
CA GLU A 255 -8.88 -17.77 -8.21
C GLU A 255 -7.70 -16.88 -7.83
N TYR A 256 -6.50 -17.38 -8.02
CA TYR A 256 -5.25 -16.62 -7.88
C TYR A 256 -4.85 -16.07 -9.25
N ILE A 257 -5.24 -14.83 -9.56
CA ILE A 257 -4.82 -14.14 -10.78
C ILE A 257 -3.29 -14.06 -10.85
N LEU A 258 -2.71 -14.21 -12.03
CA LEU A 258 -1.25 -14.19 -12.22
C LEU A 258 -0.79 -12.90 -12.89
N PRO A 259 0.50 -12.50 -12.71
CA PRO A 259 1.05 -11.34 -13.43
C PRO A 259 1.01 -11.46 -14.96
N SER A 260 0.95 -12.69 -15.50
CA SER A 260 0.84 -12.96 -16.93
C SER A 260 -0.59 -12.81 -17.47
N ASP A 261 -1.60 -12.67 -16.60
CA ASP A 261 -3.00 -12.56 -16.98
C ASP A 261 -3.25 -11.27 -17.79
N ASP A 262 -4.04 -11.36 -18.84
CA ASP A 262 -4.34 -10.22 -19.73
C ASP A 262 -5.13 -9.12 -19.00
N ARG A 263 -5.94 -9.48 -17.98
CA ARG A 263 -6.61 -8.51 -17.11
C ARG A 263 -5.60 -7.63 -16.37
N PHE A 264 -4.53 -8.23 -15.83
CA PHE A 264 -3.49 -7.46 -15.16
C PHE A 264 -2.67 -6.61 -16.14
N LYS A 265 -2.38 -7.09 -17.35
CA LYS A 265 -1.76 -6.25 -18.40
C LYS A 265 -2.60 -5.01 -18.70
N ARG A 266 -3.92 -5.17 -18.83
CA ARG A 266 -4.83 -4.04 -19.02
C ARG A 266 -4.86 -3.07 -17.82
N VAL A 267 -4.70 -3.60 -16.60
CA VAL A 267 -4.51 -2.74 -15.41
C VAL A 267 -3.22 -1.92 -15.56
N ILE A 268 -2.09 -2.54 -15.92
CA ILE A 268 -0.82 -1.83 -16.17
C ILE A 268 -1.00 -0.74 -17.24
N ASP A 269 -1.63 -1.07 -18.37
CA ASP A 269 -1.86 -0.14 -19.48
C ASP A 269 -2.67 1.09 -19.06
N SER A 270 -3.62 0.93 -18.11
CA SER A 270 -4.43 2.03 -17.58
C SER A 270 -3.59 3.11 -16.87
N TRP A 271 -2.38 2.78 -16.43
CA TRP A 271 -1.44 3.71 -15.79
C TRP A 271 -0.60 4.52 -16.80
N ARG A 272 -0.74 4.29 -18.09
CA ARG A 272 -0.12 5.08 -19.17
C ARG A 272 1.40 5.25 -19.00
N GLY A 273 2.10 4.18 -18.62
CA GLY A 273 3.55 4.16 -18.41
C GLY A 273 4.01 4.57 -17.00
N ILE A 274 3.10 5.01 -16.13
CA ILE A 274 3.41 5.23 -14.71
C ILE A 274 3.35 3.87 -14.00
N ARG A 275 4.27 3.63 -13.07
CA ARG A 275 4.32 2.36 -12.34
C ARG A 275 3.04 2.15 -11.53
N PRO A 276 2.30 1.05 -11.74
CA PRO A 276 1.08 0.74 -11.01
C PRO A 276 1.33 0.52 -9.51
N ALA A 277 0.24 0.51 -8.74
CA ALA A 277 0.20 -0.10 -7.41
C ALA A 277 -0.92 -1.13 -7.39
N ILE A 278 -0.64 -2.27 -6.76
CA ILE A 278 -1.65 -3.25 -6.38
C ILE A 278 -1.91 -3.19 -4.88
N HIS A 279 -3.07 -3.66 -4.44
CA HIS A 279 -3.33 -3.91 -3.03
C HIS A 279 -3.22 -5.39 -2.73
N TYR A 280 -2.73 -5.68 -1.53
CA TYR A 280 -2.52 -7.04 -1.06
C TYR A 280 -2.89 -7.18 0.42
N SER A 281 -3.72 -8.16 0.70
CA SER A 281 -4.01 -8.66 2.04
C SER A 281 -4.13 -10.19 2.03
N VAL A 282 -4.30 -10.77 3.21
CA VAL A 282 -4.53 -12.20 3.40
C VAL A 282 -5.64 -12.38 4.45
N SER A 283 -6.43 -13.44 4.31
CA SER A 283 -7.45 -13.80 5.29
C SER A 283 -6.85 -13.99 6.68
N ARG A 284 -7.61 -13.67 7.72
CA ARG A 284 -7.16 -13.76 9.11
C ARG A 284 -6.71 -15.18 9.46
N ALA A 285 -5.58 -15.27 10.16
CA ALA A 285 -5.03 -16.53 10.63
C ALA A 285 -6.00 -17.30 11.57
N ASP A 286 -6.71 -16.57 12.44
CA ASP A 286 -7.69 -17.15 13.35
C ASP A 286 -8.98 -17.65 12.66
N VAL A 287 -9.26 -17.18 11.44
CA VAL A 287 -10.34 -17.71 10.60
C VAL A 287 -9.91 -18.99 9.88
N LEU A 288 -8.64 -19.08 9.51
CA LEU A 288 -8.03 -20.24 8.84
C LEU A 288 -7.15 -21.06 9.81
N ASP A 289 -7.60 -21.19 11.06
CA ASP A 289 -6.87 -21.94 12.09
C ASP A 289 -6.57 -23.39 11.64
N GLY A 290 -5.30 -23.80 11.83
CA GLY A 290 -4.81 -25.10 11.36
C GLY A 290 -4.49 -25.21 9.86
N HIS A 291 -4.73 -24.16 9.06
CA HIS A 291 -4.32 -24.12 7.65
C HIS A 291 -2.79 -23.94 7.54
N SER A 292 -2.14 -24.75 6.71
CA SER A 292 -0.69 -24.63 6.47
C SER A 292 -0.34 -23.27 5.84
N ASP A 293 0.68 -22.61 6.35
CA ASP A 293 1.23 -21.37 5.81
C ASP A 293 1.96 -21.52 4.47
N SER A 294 2.33 -22.76 4.14
CA SER A 294 3.02 -23.11 2.87
C SER A 294 2.07 -23.57 1.76
N VAL A 295 0.77 -23.51 2.01
CA VAL A 295 -0.27 -23.87 1.02
C VAL A 295 -1.20 -22.66 0.81
N ARG A 296 -1.50 -22.32 -0.45
CA ARG A 296 -2.48 -21.29 -0.78
C ARG A 296 -3.89 -21.78 -0.43
N PRO A 297 -4.71 -21.04 0.34
CA PRO A 297 -6.10 -21.41 0.62
C PRO A 297 -6.91 -21.56 -0.66
N ASN A 298 -7.64 -22.66 -0.80
CA ASN A 298 -8.49 -22.90 -1.97
C ASN A 298 -9.94 -22.52 -1.67
N MET A 299 -10.47 -21.51 -2.35
CA MET A 299 -11.80 -20.95 -2.08
C MET A 299 -12.93 -22.01 -2.20
N PRO A 300 -13.02 -22.81 -3.29
CA PRO A 300 -14.02 -23.86 -3.40
C PRO A 300 -13.99 -24.84 -2.22
N THR A 301 -12.79 -25.28 -1.83
CA THR A 301 -12.60 -26.21 -0.70
C THR A 301 -13.06 -25.58 0.61
N LEU A 302 -12.69 -24.32 0.88
CA LEU A 302 -13.10 -23.61 2.09
C LEU A 302 -14.61 -23.45 2.17
N LEU A 303 -15.27 -23.10 1.07
CA LEU A 303 -16.72 -22.97 1.01
C LEU A 303 -17.41 -24.33 1.25
N ALA A 304 -16.88 -25.42 0.68
CA ALA A 304 -17.37 -26.78 0.92
C ALA A 304 -17.23 -27.20 2.38
N GLN A 305 -16.21 -26.70 3.09
CA GLN A 305 -15.99 -26.89 4.52
C GLN A 305 -16.85 -25.97 5.40
N GLY A 306 -17.71 -25.11 4.82
CA GLY A 306 -18.61 -24.23 5.54
C GLY A 306 -18.06 -22.84 5.90
N TYR A 307 -16.89 -22.48 5.42
CA TYR A 307 -16.37 -21.11 5.58
C TYR A 307 -17.25 -20.11 4.82
N LYS A 308 -17.39 -18.91 5.38
CA LYS A 308 -18.19 -17.83 4.75
C LYS A 308 -17.25 -16.81 4.10
N LYS A 309 -17.52 -16.44 2.84
CA LYS A 309 -16.76 -15.40 2.11
C LYS A 309 -16.55 -14.13 2.94
N GLY A 310 -17.58 -13.65 3.62
CA GLY A 310 -17.49 -12.47 4.48
C GLY A 310 -16.51 -12.58 5.66
N LYS A 311 -16.13 -13.79 6.08
CA LYS A 311 -15.07 -13.99 7.07
C LYS A 311 -13.68 -14.07 6.40
N LEU A 312 -13.62 -14.69 5.23
CA LEU A 312 -12.38 -14.86 4.47
C LEU A 312 -11.82 -13.53 3.93
N ARG A 313 -12.66 -12.53 3.66
CA ARG A 313 -12.24 -11.20 3.22
C ARG A 313 -11.59 -10.34 4.30
N ALA A 314 -11.77 -10.68 5.59
CA ALA A 314 -11.23 -9.86 6.67
C ALA A 314 -9.71 -9.95 6.73
N HIS A 315 -9.06 -8.79 6.73
CA HIS A 315 -7.61 -8.66 6.71
C HIS A 315 -6.97 -9.17 8.00
N SER A 316 -5.90 -9.94 7.86
CA SER A 316 -5.10 -10.46 8.96
C SER A 316 -4.28 -9.38 9.67
N ASP A 317 -3.76 -9.72 10.84
CA ASP A 317 -2.81 -8.88 11.55
C ASP A 317 -1.49 -8.80 10.77
N PHE A 318 -0.94 -9.94 10.36
CA PHE A 318 0.27 -10.06 9.56
C PHE A 318 0.01 -10.84 8.28
N MET A 319 0.95 -10.77 7.33
CA MET A 319 0.97 -11.55 6.11
C MET A 319 1.53 -12.95 6.42
N TRP A 320 0.74 -13.78 7.12
CA TRP A 320 1.19 -15.01 7.76
C TRP A 320 1.37 -16.20 6.81
N ASN A 321 0.63 -16.23 5.67
CA ASN A 321 0.69 -17.35 4.74
C ASN A 321 1.81 -17.13 3.71
N HIS A 322 2.86 -17.92 3.80
CA HIS A 322 4.06 -17.81 2.97
C HIS A 322 3.77 -18.09 1.49
N ALA A 323 2.90 -19.06 1.18
CA ALA A 323 2.56 -19.37 -0.21
C ALA A 323 1.73 -18.25 -0.87
N VAL A 324 0.90 -17.53 -0.11
CA VAL A 324 0.18 -16.35 -0.60
C VAL A 324 1.11 -15.15 -0.72
N ASN A 325 2.07 -14.98 0.20
CA ASN A 325 3.11 -13.96 0.09
C ASN A 325 3.94 -14.14 -1.19
N ASP A 326 4.31 -15.37 -1.50
CA ASP A 326 5.04 -15.71 -2.71
C ASP A 326 4.28 -15.31 -3.96
N TRP A 327 2.99 -15.62 -4.02
CA TRP A 327 2.12 -15.20 -5.11
C TRP A 327 2.03 -13.67 -5.24
N ALA A 328 1.85 -12.95 -4.13
CA ALA A 328 1.77 -11.50 -4.16
C ALA A 328 3.10 -10.87 -4.66
N LEU A 329 4.23 -11.45 -4.28
CA LEU A 329 5.55 -10.98 -4.69
C LEU A 329 5.86 -11.22 -6.18
N GLU A 330 5.15 -12.13 -6.86
CA GLU A 330 5.25 -12.31 -8.33
C GLU A 330 4.86 -11.04 -9.10
N PHE A 331 4.05 -10.15 -8.51
CA PHE A 331 3.65 -8.87 -9.11
C PHE A 331 4.72 -7.77 -8.96
N SER A 332 5.70 -7.95 -8.07
CA SER A 332 6.68 -6.92 -7.73
C SER A 332 7.53 -6.38 -8.89
N PRO A 333 7.84 -7.14 -9.96
CA PRO A 333 8.51 -6.57 -11.14
C PRO A 333 7.67 -5.52 -11.88
N HIS A 334 6.35 -5.61 -11.78
CA HIS A 334 5.40 -4.82 -12.57
C HIS A 334 4.71 -3.71 -11.79
N ALA A 335 4.51 -3.89 -10.48
CA ALA A 335 3.76 -2.98 -9.62
C ALA A 335 4.40 -2.79 -8.25
N ASP A 336 4.11 -1.68 -7.60
CA ASP A 336 4.36 -1.51 -6.17
C ASP A 336 3.24 -2.19 -5.37
N ILE A 337 3.54 -2.74 -4.20
CA ILE A 337 2.61 -3.52 -3.39
C ILE A 337 2.20 -2.72 -2.15
N MET A 338 0.93 -2.34 -2.06
CA MET A 338 0.35 -1.77 -0.84
C MET A 338 -0.21 -2.88 0.04
N VAL A 339 0.45 -3.11 1.16
CA VAL A 339 0.02 -4.10 2.16
C VAL A 339 -1.13 -3.57 3.00
N GLU A 340 -2.23 -4.27 3.01
CA GLU A 340 -3.39 -3.97 3.83
C GLU A 340 -3.57 -5.00 4.95
N SER A 341 -2.93 -4.74 6.07
CA SER A 341 -2.98 -5.56 7.28
C SER A 341 -3.17 -4.70 8.52
N LYS A 342 -3.55 -5.31 9.65
CA LYS A 342 -3.74 -4.56 10.88
C LYS A 342 -2.42 -4.12 11.51
N MET A 343 -1.34 -4.89 11.33
CA MET A 343 -0.01 -4.56 11.87
C MET A 343 0.84 -3.68 10.94
N LYS A 344 0.22 -3.04 9.94
CA LYS A 344 0.74 -1.88 9.17
C LYS A 344 2.21 -2.02 8.71
N ASN A 345 3.07 -1.07 9.15
CA ASN A 345 4.50 -1.09 8.86
C ASN A 345 5.18 -2.39 9.30
N LEU A 346 4.82 -2.94 10.46
CA LEU A 346 5.41 -4.18 10.96
C LEU A 346 5.10 -5.39 10.06
N SER A 347 3.92 -5.42 9.47
CA SER A 347 3.55 -6.45 8.51
C SER A 347 4.26 -6.26 7.16
N CYS A 348 4.43 -5.01 6.74
CA CYS A 348 5.15 -4.64 5.52
C CYS A 348 6.63 -5.05 5.61
N GLU A 349 7.27 -4.76 6.73
CA GLU A 349 8.66 -5.15 7.02
C GLU A 349 8.84 -6.68 6.97
N ARG A 350 7.93 -7.45 7.60
CA ARG A 350 7.95 -8.93 7.56
C ARG A 350 7.76 -9.50 6.14
N LEU A 351 6.89 -8.88 5.32
CA LEU A 351 6.76 -9.30 3.92
C LEU A 351 8.05 -9.05 3.14
N HIS A 352 8.71 -7.93 3.39
CA HIS A 352 10.00 -7.64 2.79
C HIS A 352 11.10 -8.61 3.26
N GLU A 353 11.15 -8.95 4.54
CA GLU A 353 12.07 -9.96 5.08
C GLU A 353 11.84 -11.34 4.44
N HIS A 354 10.58 -11.74 4.28
CA HIS A 354 10.22 -12.98 3.58
C HIS A 354 10.77 -13.00 2.13
N ALA A 355 10.62 -11.90 1.40
CA ALA A 355 11.17 -11.76 0.04
C ALA A 355 12.70 -11.88 0.02
N GLN A 356 13.39 -11.28 0.98
CA GLN A 356 14.85 -11.34 1.11
C GLN A 356 15.36 -12.76 1.39
N GLN A 357 14.66 -13.51 2.24
CA GLN A 357 15.03 -14.89 2.57
C GLN A 357 14.98 -15.77 1.33
N LYS A 358 13.94 -15.67 0.51
CA LYS A 358 13.83 -16.40 -0.75
C LYS A 358 14.98 -16.12 -1.71
N THR A 359 15.38 -14.87 -1.84
CA THR A 359 16.49 -14.48 -2.71
C THR A 359 17.83 -15.07 -2.23
N LYS A 360 18.02 -15.25 -0.92
CA LYS A 360 19.21 -15.89 -0.35
C LYS A 360 19.24 -17.41 -0.58
N VAL A 361 18.11 -18.09 -0.40
CA VAL A 361 18.00 -19.54 -0.61
C VAL A 361 18.18 -19.91 -2.09
N ALA A 362 17.74 -19.08 -3.01
CA ALA A 362 17.93 -19.29 -4.45
C ALA A 362 19.38 -19.08 -4.94
N ARG A 363 20.29 -18.56 -4.11
CA ARG A 363 21.72 -18.48 -4.42
C ARG A 363 22.40 -19.75 -3.87
N PRO A 364 22.90 -20.70 -4.70
CA PRO A 364 23.72 -21.80 -4.21
C PRO A 364 24.94 -21.19 -3.52
N THR A 365 25.22 -21.61 -2.30
CA THR A 365 26.53 -21.38 -1.67
C THR A 365 27.58 -21.90 -2.63
N GLY A 366 28.33 -20.98 -3.23
CA GLY A 366 29.42 -21.36 -4.14
C GLY A 366 30.34 -22.34 -3.44
N VAL A 367 30.50 -23.53 -4.02
CA VAL A 367 31.53 -24.48 -3.66
C VAL A 367 32.85 -23.73 -3.81
N SER A 368 33.52 -23.48 -2.70
CA SER A 368 34.90 -22.98 -2.71
C SER A 368 35.76 -24.09 -3.29
N ASN A 369 36.08 -24.00 -4.56
CA ASN A 369 37.15 -24.79 -5.13
C ASN A 369 38.49 -24.27 -4.55
N SER A 370 38.89 -24.84 -3.42
CA SER A 370 40.25 -24.85 -2.96
C SER A 370 40.88 -26.19 -3.37
N ASP A 371 41.18 -26.33 -4.65
CA ASP A 371 42.11 -27.30 -5.14
C ASP A 371 42.97 -26.62 -6.21
N ALA A 372 44.10 -26.14 -5.77
CA ALA A 372 45.19 -25.77 -6.67
C ALA A 372 46.52 -26.21 -6.05
N GLY A 373 47.01 -27.34 -6.55
CA GLY A 373 48.42 -27.47 -6.85
C GLY A 373 49.35 -27.80 -5.71
N MET A 374 49.48 -29.09 -5.38
CA MET A 374 50.75 -29.68 -4.93
C MET A 374 51.88 -29.30 -5.87
N HIS A 375 52.84 -28.51 -5.44
CA HIS A 375 54.19 -28.49 -6.01
C HIS A 375 55.18 -28.91 -4.94
N VAL A 376 55.61 -30.19 -5.06
CA VAL A 376 56.78 -30.78 -4.40
C VAL A 376 58.01 -30.04 -4.93
N ARG A 377 58.79 -29.40 -4.06
CA ARG A 377 60.21 -29.19 -4.22
C ARG A 377 60.97 -29.52 -2.94
N ASN A 378 61.63 -30.66 -3.00
CA ASN A 378 62.77 -31.04 -2.16
C ASN A 378 63.89 -30.03 -2.29
N VAL A 379 64.50 -29.59 -1.18
CA VAL A 379 65.94 -29.41 -1.04
C VAL A 379 66.34 -29.14 0.43
N ARG A 380 67.06 -30.13 1.01
CA ARG A 380 68.23 -30.14 1.93
C ARG A 380 68.32 -29.23 3.16
N ARG A 381 68.37 -29.93 4.29
CA ARG A 381 69.30 -29.87 5.43
C ARG A 381 70.20 -28.61 5.57
N GLY A 382 70.12 -28.02 6.72
CA GLY A 382 71.10 -27.13 7.32
C GLY A 382 70.87 -27.01 8.82
N CYS A 383 71.60 -27.82 9.57
CA CYS A 383 71.74 -27.78 11.04
C CYS A 383 72.57 -26.54 11.39
N ILE A 384 72.27 -25.81 12.47
CA ILE A 384 73.25 -25.27 13.46
C ILE A 384 72.49 -24.72 14.69
N ARG A 385 72.97 -25.19 15.81
CA ARG A 385 72.85 -24.89 17.23
C ARG A 385 72.76 -23.38 17.64
N ALA A 386 71.90 -23.04 18.57
CA ALA A 386 72.17 -22.89 20.00
C ALA A 386 72.61 -21.49 20.51
N LYS A 387 72.03 -21.13 21.65
CA LYS A 387 72.43 -20.17 22.73
C LYS A 387 71.97 -18.73 22.47
N THR A 388 71.29 -18.16 23.40
CA THR A 388 71.10 -18.16 24.87
C THR A 388 69.70 -17.64 25.19
#